data_685e7a8f84f1f09aab75944c6ddd8e57
#
_entry.id   685e7a8f84f1f09aab75944c6ddd8e57
#
_cell.length_a   1.000
_cell.length_b   1.000
_cell.length_c   1.000
_cell.angle_alpha   90.00
_cell.angle_beta   90.00
_cell.angle_gamma   90.00
#
_symmetry.space_group_name_H-M   'P 1'
#
loop_
_entity.id
_entity.type
_entity.pdbx_description
1 polymer ?
#
loop_
_entity_poly.entity_id
_entity_poly.type
_entity_poly.pdbx_seq_one_letter_code
_entity_poly.pdbx_strand_id
1 'polypeptide(L)'
;MSNYSDSSIQELNDIEHIQLRPSMYIGALGKPGLYKLDCEPIQNVLDEAMAGYGCRCNIVLDTVNNIMTVEDYARGIPIGKLKDIFSKQHVGAKFNNNTYHRHAGSNGVGNKCVMALSDWLKC
;
A
#
# COMPACT_ATOMS: atom_id res chain seq x y z
N MET A 1 -17.33 21.76 -31.98
CA MET A 1 -17.83 20.57 -31.26
C MET A 1 -16.66 19.66 -30.97
N SER A 2 -16.41 19.38 -29.72
CA SER A 2 -15.41 18.35 -29.36
C SER A 2 -15.96 16.99 -29.77
N ASN A 3 -15.23 16.27 -30.61
CA ASN A 3 -15.58 14.89 -30.95
C ASN A 3 -15.31 14.02 -29.70
N TYR A 4 -16.34 13.86 -28.90
CA TYR A 4 -16.33 12.90 -27.81
C TYR A 4 -16.55 11.51 -28.44
N SER A 5 -15.51 10.71 -28.50
CA SER A 5 -15.53 9.38 -29.08
C SER A 5 -15.04 8.35 -28.07
N ASP A 6 -15.32 7.08 -28.29
CA ASP A 6 -14.85 5.97 -27.45
C ASP A 6 -13.33 6.02 -27.19
N SER A 7 -12.57 6.52 -28.17
CA SER A 7 -11.12 6.68 -28.05
C SER A 7 -10.71 7.80 -27.08
N SER A 8 -11.61 8.67 -26.66
CA SER A 8 -11.37 9.68 -25.64
C SER A 8 -11.53 9.18 -24.22
N ILE A 9 -12.06 7.96 -24.05
CA ILE A 9 -12.22 7.32 -22.76
C ILE A 9 -11.01 6.43 -22.51
N GLN A 10 -10.30 6.71 -21.44
CA GLN A 10 -9.13 5.94 -21.02
C GLN A 10 -9.48 5.10 -19.79
N GLU A 11 -9.33 3.78 -19.91
CA GLU A 11 -9.40 2.87 -18.78
C GLU A 11 -8.00 2.62 -18.23
N LEU A 12 -7.82 2.87 -16.93
CA LEU A 12 -6.57 2.67 -16.22
C LEU A 12 -6.73 1.57 -15.18
N ASN A 13 -5.71 0.72 -15.03
CA ASN A 13 -5.65 -0.16 -13.88
C ASN A 13 -5.27 0.63 -12.60
N ASP A 14 -5.39 -0.02 -11.44
CA ASP A 14 -5.14 0.64 -10.15
C ASP A 14 -3.75 1.24 -10.03
N ILE A 15 -2.73 0.54 -10.49
CA ILE A 15 -1.32 1.00 -10.45
C ILE A 15 -1.13 2.20 -11.36
N GLU A 16 -1.63 2.15 -12.58
CA GLU A 16 -1.53 3.27 -13.54
C GLU A 16 -2.25 4.51 -13.04
N HIS A 17 -3.42 4.36 -12.41
CA HIS A 17 -4.16 5.47 -11.84
C HIS A 17 -3.40 6.13 -10.68
N ILE A 18 -2.80 5.34 -9.79
CA ILE A 18 -1.96 5.85 -8.70
C ILE A 18 -0.74 6.61 -9.24
N GLN A 19 -0.07 6.06 -10.24
CA GLN A 19 1.09 6.69 -10.88
C GLN A 19 0.73 7.99 -11.58
N LEU A 20 -0.43 8.06 -12.21
CA LEU A 20 -0.90 9.26 -12.89
C LEU A 20 -1.29 10.38 -11.92
N ARG A 21 -1.90 10.02 -10.78
CA ARG A 21 -2.41 10.97 -9.80
C ARG A 21 -2.02 10.59 -8.37
N PRO A 22 -0.72 10.58 -8.06
CA PRO A 22 -0.24 10.11 -6.77
C PRO A 22 -0.74 10.94 -5.59
N SER A 23 -0.90 12.25 -5.75
CA SER A 23 -1.38 13.12 -4.67
C SER A 23 -2.81 12.81 -4.19
N MET A 24 -3.64 12.19 -5.02
CA MET A 24 -4.97 11.72 -4.60
C MET A 24 -4.88 10.60 -3.56
N TYR A 25 -3.77 9.86 -3.52
CA TYR A 25 -3.57 8.71 -2.65
C TYR A 25 -2.68 9.01 -1.46
N ILE A 26 -1.62 9.78 -1.65
CA ILE A 26 -0.64 10.12 -0.60
C ILE A 26 -0.76 11.57 -0.11
N GLY A 27 -1.75 12.31 -0.58
CA GLY A 27 -2.11 13.65 -0.13
C GLY A 27 -1.23 14.76 -0.66
N ALA A 28 0.07 14.55 -0.78
CA ALA A 28 1.03 15.55 -1.27
C ALA A 28 2.15 14.86 -2.06
N LEU A 29 2.87 15.65 -2.86
CA LEU A 29 4.11 15.23 -3.50
C LEU A 29 5.31 15.67 -2.65
N GLY A 30 6.49 15.11 -2.94
CA GLY A 30 7.71 15.41 -2.21
C GLY A 30 7.79 14.72 -0.84
N LYS A 31 8.50 15.35 0.10
CA LYS A 31 8.78 14.76 1.42
C LYS A 31 7.53 14.35 2.22
N PRO A 32 6.46 15.16 2.31
CA PRO A 32 5.25 14.75 3.04
C PRO A 32 4.59 13.50 2.44
N GLY A 33 4.55 13.40 1.11
CA GLY A 33 4.02 12.24 0.42
C GLY A 33 4.89 11.00 0.61
N LEU A 34 6.20 11.15 0.56
CA LEU A 34 7.14 10.07 0.84
C LEU A 34 7.01 9.56 2.27
N TYR A 35 6.91 10.45 3.24
CA TYR A 35 6.67 10.08 4.63
C TYR A 35 5.39 9.25 4.79
N LYS A 36 4.31 9.68 4.17
CA LYS A 36 3.06 8.92 4.19
C LYS A 36 3.22 7.54 3.57
N LEU A 37 3.93 7.45 2.44
CA LEU A 37 4.21 6.19 1.77
C LEU A 37 5.01 5.23 2.65
N ASP A 38 6.03 5.74 3.34
CA ASP A 38 6.84 4.97 4.28
C ASP A 38 6.03 4.47 5.49
N CYS A 39 5.02 5.20 5.91
CA CYS A 39 4.13 4.79 7.00
C CYS A 39 3.22 3.61 6.63
N GLU A 40 2.92 3.37 5.36
CA GLU A 40 1.97 2.34 4.96
C GLU A 40 2.38 0.91 5.38
N PRO A 41 3.60 0.43 5.12
CA PRO A 41 4.01 -0.89 5.60
C PRO A 41 4.10 -0.95 7.13
N ILE A 42 4.46 0.14 7.79
CA ILE A 42 4.50 0.19 9.26
C ILE A 42 3.08 0.07 9.85
N GLN A 43 2.09 0.73 9.27
CA GLN A 43 0.70 0.61 9.68
C GLN A 43 0.19 -0.83 9.54
N ASN A 44 0.58 -1.54 8.48
CA ASN A 44 0.23 -2.95 8.32
C ASN A 44 0.77 -3.81 9.47
N VAL A 45 2.00 -3.57 9.89
CA VAL A 45 2.60 -4.26 11.05
C VAL A 45 1.85 -3.94 12.34
N LEU A 46 1.51 -2.66 12.56
CA LEU A 46 0.75 -2.23 13.74
C LEU A 46 -0.64 -2.86 13.78
N ASP A 47 -1.30 -2.98 12.64
CA ASP A 47 -2.61 -3.61 12.54
C ASP A 47 -2.55 -5.10 12.92
N GLU A 48 -1.52 -5.81 12.50
CA GLU A 48 -1.30 -7.20 12.92
C GLU A 48 -1.05 -7.31 14.43
N ALA A 49 -0.24 -6.41 14.98
CA ALA A 49 0.04 -6.38 16.42
C ALA A 49 -1.22 -6.06 17.24
N MET A 50 -2.03 -5.09 16.81
CA MET A 50 -3.30 -4.75 17.45
C MET A 50 -4.32 -5.91 17.38
N ALA A 51 -4.25 -6.72 16.35
CA ALA A 51 -5.07 -7.93 16.22
C ALA A 51 -4.55 -9.12 17.06
N GLY A 52 -3.42 -8.95 17.75
CA GLY A 52 -2.82 -9.98 18.60
C GLY A 52 -1.83 -10.90 17.89
N TYR A 53 -1.41 -10.56 16.68
CA TYR A 53 -0.48 -11.36 15.87
C TYR A 53 0.89 -10.67 15.77
N GLY A 54 1.81 -11.11 16.60
CA GLY A 54 3.17 -10.59 16.62
C GLY A 54 3.32 -9.33 17.48
N CYS A 55 4.52 -9.13 17.98
CA CYS A 55 4.88 -8.00 18.83
C CYS A 55 6.26 -7.43 18.50
N ARG A 56 6.85 -7.84 17.36
CA ARG A 56 8.19 -7.43 16.95
C ARG A 56 8.19 -6.99 15.50
N CYS A 57 8.84 -5.88 15.26
CA CYS A 57 9.07 -5.33 13.93
C CYS A 57 10.50 -4.82 13.83
N ASN A 58 11.16 -5.07 12.71
CA ASN A 58 12.44 -4.46 12.37
C ASN A 58 12.23 -3.50 11.21
N ILE A 59 12.70 -2.28 11.35
CA ILE A 59 12.63 -1.24 10.31
C ILE A 59 14.04 -0.80 10.01
N VAL A 60 14.44 -0.85 8.74
CA VAL A 60 15.71 -0.34 8.26
C VAL A 60 15.45 0.69 7.18
N LEU A 61 16.01 1.87 7.33
CA LEU A 61 15.95 2.95 6.36
C LEU A 61 17.37 3.22 5.84
N ASP A 62 17.65 2.78 4.63
CA ASP A 62 18.89 3.07 3.92
C ASP A 62 18.73 4.35 3.12
N THR A 63 19.20 5.45 3.69
CA THR A 63 19.08 6.78 3.08
C THR A 63 20.07 7.02 1.94
N VAL A 64 21.09 6.17 1.80
CA VAL A 64 22.05 6.26 0.69
C VAL A 64 21.47 5.67 -0.58
N ASN A 65 20.84 4.51 -0.46
CA ASN A 65 20.23 3.80 -1.59
C ASN A 65 18.72 4.03 -1.73
N ASN A 66 18.12 4.80 -0.82
CA ASN A 66 16.67 5.07 -0.77
C ASN A 66 15.85 3.78 -0.67
N ILE A 67 16.25 2.89 0.22
CA ILE A 67 15.58 1.62 0.46
C ILE A 67 15.00 1.60 1.87
N MET A 68 13.74 1.27 1.98
CA MET A 68 13.09 0.98 3.26
C MET A 68 12.78 -0.52 3.34
N THR A 69 13.17 -1.12 4.46
CA THR A 69 12.85 -2.51 4.78
C THR A 69 12.01 -2.55 6.04
N VAL A 70 10.88 -3.23 5.97
CA VAL A 70 10.01 -3.50 7.12
C VAL A 70 9.83 -5.01 7.22
N GLU A 71 10.21 -5.57 8.36
CA GLU A 71 10.08 -6.98 8.66
C GLU A 71 9.26 -7.16 9.94
N ASP A 72 8.24 -7.98 9.88
CA ASP A 72 7.45 -8.36 11.05
C ASP A 72 7.52 -9.87 11.30
N TYR A 73 7.01 -10.28 12.45
CA TYR A 73 6.94 -11.67 12.90
C TYR A 73 5.49 -12.07 13.18
N ALA A 74 4.57 -11.55 12.38
CA ALA A 74 3.15 -11.84 12.44
C ALA A 74 2.76 -13.04 11.57
N ARG A 75 1.52 -13.09 11.11
CA ARG A 75 1.00 -14.25 10.34
C ARG A 75 1.58 -14.37 8.93
N GLY A 76 2.08 -13.27 8.40
CA GLY A 76 2.49 -13.18 7.00
C GLY A 76 1.29 -13.04 6.04
N ILE A 77 1.63 -12.90 4.78
CA ILE A 77 0.64 -12.79 3.69
C ILE A 77 0.58 -14.14 2.96
N PRO A 78 -0.62 -14.70 2.72
CA PRO A 78 -0.76 -15.91 1.93
C PRO A 78 -0.12 -15.73 0.55
N ILE A 79 0.80 -16.62 0.17
CA ILE A 79 1.60 -16.52 -1.07
C ILE A 79 0.70 -16.35 -2.29
N GLY A 80 -0.40 -17.09 -2.38
CA GLY A 80 -1.34 -17.00 -3.50
C GLY A 80 -2.10 -15.67 -3.60
N LYS A 81 -1.99 -14.80 -2.60
CA LYS A 81 -2.64 -13.47 -2.56
C LYS A 81 -1.67 -12.30 -2.64
N LEU A 82 -0.37 -12.54 -2.57
CA LEU A 82 0.65 -11.48 -2.58
C LEU A 82 0.46 -10.51 -3.75
N LYS A 83 0.35 -11.03 -4.97
CA LYS A 83 0.18 -10.20 -6.16
C LYS A 83 -1.06 -9.32 -6.08
N ASP A 84 -2.19 -9.87 -5.68
CA ASP A 84 -3.45 -9.14 -5.61
C ASP A 84 -3.43 -8.05 -4.52
N ILE A 85 -2.83 -8.34 -3.37
CA ILE A 85 -2.70 -7.38 -2.28
C ILE A 85 -1.90 -6.15 -2.68
N PHE A 86 -0.88 -6.31 -3.51
CA PHE A 86 -0.03 -5.22 -3.98
C PHE A 86 -0.46 -4.60 -5.32
N SER A 87 -1.40 -5.17 -6.03
CA SER A 87 -1.79 -4.69 -7.37
C SER A 87 -3.25 -4.31 -7.53
N LYS A 88 -4.14 -4.75 -6.64
CA LYS A 88 -5.58 -4.49 -6.71
C LYS A 88 -6.05 -3.73 -5.49
N GLN A 89 -6.94 -2.75 -5.70
CA GLN A 89 -7.59 -2.03 -4.60
C GLN A 89 -8.59 -2.94 -3.87
N HIS A 90 -8.82 -2.60 -2.60
CA HIS A 90 -9.81 -3.26 -1.75
C HIS A 90 -9.59 -4.77 -1.56
N VAL A 91 -8.33 -5.23 -1.63
CA VAL A 91 -7.94 -6.59 -1.29
C VAL A 91 -7.19 -6.59 0.03
N GLY A 92 -7.59 -7.44 0.96
CA GLY A 92 -6.94 -7.62 2.26
C GLY A 92 -7.89 -8.18 3.31
N ALA A 93 -7.34 -8.66 4.42
CA ALA A 93 -8.10 -9.24 5.52
C ALA A 93 -8.78 -8.19 6.42
N LYS A 94 -8.37 -6.93 6.33
CA LYS A 94 -8.82 -5.84 7.22
C LYS A 94 -10.27 -5.41 6.99
N PHE A 95 -10.93 -5.88 5.93
CA PHE A 95 -12.34 -5.67 5.68
C PHE A 95 -13.25 -6.58 6.52
N ASN A 96 -12.69 -7.59 7.18
CA ASN A 96 -13.42 -8.48 8.07
C ASN A 96 -13.34 -7.95 9.51
N ASN A 97 -14.40 -7.29 9.97
CA ASN A 97 -14.49 -6.73 11.32
C ASN A 97 -14.36 -7.78 12.44
N ASN A 98 -14.61 -9.05 12.17
CA ASN A 98 -14.43 -10.12 13.15
C ASN A 98 -12.96 -10.43 13.43
N THR A 99 -12.08 -10.11 12.50
CA THR A 99 -10.63 -10.34 12.62
C THR A 99 -9.90 -9.12 13.19
N TYR A 100 -10.35 -7.92 12.83
CA TYR A 100 -9.72 -6.68 13.25
C TYR A 100 -10.72 -5.75 13.92
N HIS A 101 -10.61 -5.60 15.23
CA HIS A 101 -11.42 -4.64 16.01
C HIS A 101 -10.91 -3.20 15.86
N ARG A 102 -9.61 -3.04 15.62
CA ARG A 102 -8.94 -1.75 15.40
C ARG A 102 -7.87 -1.92 14.35
N HIS A 103 -7.76 -0.96 13.44
CA HIS A 103 -6.73 -0.96 12.41
C HIS A 103 -6.45 0.48 11.94
N ALA A 104 -5.21 0.72 11.52
CA ALA A 104 -4.76 2.03 11.03
C ALA A 104 -4.96 2.17 9.52
N GLY A 105 -4.92 1.07 8.77
CA GLY A 105 -5.14 1.05 7.33
C GLY A 105 -6.38 0.25 6.94
N SER A 106 -7.48 0.94 6.59
CA SER A 106 -8.78 0.29 6.31
C SER A 106 -9.14 0.16 4.85
N ASN A 107 -8.52 0.94 3.96
CA ASN A 107 -8.98 1.10 2.59
C ASN A 107 -8.39 0.08 1.60
N GLY A 108 -7.43 -0.74 2.03
CA GLY A 108 -6.75 -1.71 1.17
C GLY A 108 -5.97 -1.08 0.01
N VAL A 109 -5.55 0.18 0.16
CA VAL A 109 -4.88 0.97 -0.88
C VAL A 109 -3.40 1.19 -0.59
N GLY A 110 -2.98 1.16 0.68
CA GLY A 110 -1.62 1.48 1.10
C GLY A 110 -0.55 0.65 0.38
N ASN A 111 -0.72 -0.66 0.32
CA ASN A 111 0.20 -1.56 -0.35
C ASN A 111 0.33 -1.27 -1.86
N LYS A 112 -0.76 -0.88 -2.51
CA LYS A 112 -0.77 -0.52 -3.94
C LYS A 112 -0.02 0.78 -4.18
N CYS A 113 -0.15 1.75 -3.27
CA CYS A 113 0.61 2.99 -3.33
C CYS A 113 2.11 2.72 -3.22
N VAL A 114 2.53 1.86 -2.28
CA VAL A 114 3.93 1.45 -2.13
C VAL A 114 4.43 0.79 -3.41
N MET A 115 3.67 -0.14 -3.98
CA MET A 115 4.02 -0.82 -5.24
C MET A 115 4.10 0.15 -6.41
N ALA A 116 3.08 1.00 -6.57
CA ALA A 116 2.96 1.90 -7.72
C ALA A 116 4.01 3.01 -7.74
N LEU A 117 4.43 3.49 -6.58
CA LEU A 117 5.30 4.65 -6.42
C LEU A 117 6.73 4.30 -6.02
N SER A 118 7.09 3.03 -6.04
CA SER A 118 8.46 2.53 -5.84
C SER A 118 9.05 2.06 -7.15
N ASP A 119 10.36 2.19 -7.31
CA ASP A 119 11.08 1.63 -8.46
C ASP A 119 10.99 0.10 -8.47
N TRP A 120 11.00 -0.50 -7.29
CA TRP A 120 10.79 -1.94 -7.09
C TRP A 120 10.26 -2.21 -5.68
N LEU A 121 9.61 -3.35 -5.54
CA LEU A 121 9.15 -3.89 -4.28
C LEU A 121 9.46 -5.38 -4.22
N LYS A 122 9.98 -5.82 -3.08
CA LYS A 122 10.25 -7.22 -2.77
C LYS A 122 9.50 -7.60 -1.50
N CYS A 123 8.70 -8.65 -1.57
CA CYS A 123 7.94 -9.20 -0.45
C CYS A 123 8.11 -10.72 -0.36
#